data_e12b852d93e53e1037807d60a9f3bbc7
#
_entry.id   e12b852d93e53e1037807d60a9f3bbc7
#
_cell.length_a   1.000
_cell.length_b   1.000
_cell.length_c   1.000
_cell.angle_alpha   90.00
_cell.angle_beta   90.00
_cell.angle_gamma   90.00
#
_symmetry.space_group_name_H-M   'P 1'
#
loop_
_entity.id
_entity.type
_entity.pdbx_description
1 polymer ?
#
loop_
_entity_poly.entity_id
_entity_poly.type
_entity_poly.pdbx_seq_one_letter_code
_entity_poly.pdbx_strand_id
1 'polypeptide(L)'
;MRPWPAGSADRNLPLVMMPHGGPASRDHAGFDWWAQAMASRGYLVFQPQFRGSEGFGQELLEAGYGEYGRKMQTDLSDAVEYLAGAGLVDRERVCIVGASYGGYAALAGVTVQQDIYRCAVAVAPVSDLVADLARDRREGGRDRYNTSLRYWMRFLGVDDHNDPILATLSPARLADRADAPILLIHGRADTVVPYEQSEFMEEALSRAGKEVKMVTLDGEDHYLSFPATRLRMLEETIAFLEEHNPPR
;
A
#
# COMPACT_ATOMS: atom_id res chain seq x y z
N MET A 1 -19.90 -5.94 -2.21
CA MET A 1 -20.06 -4.60 -2.86
C MET A 1 -21.52 -4.45 -3.28
N ARG A 2 -22.24 -3.41 -2.84
CA ARG A 2 -23.43 -3.02 -3.61
C ARG A 2 -22.91 -2.41 -4.91
N PRO A 3 -23.42 -2.82 -6.09
CA PRO A 3 -23.14 -2.09 -7.31
C PRO A 3 -23.59 -0.64 -7.08
N TRP A 4 -22.73 0.32 -7.44
CA TRP A 4 -23.07 1.75 -7.39
C TRP A 4 -24.39 1.96 -8.14
N PRO A 5 -25.45 2.45 -7.50
CA PRO A 5 -26.74 2.56 -8.17
C PRO A 5 -26.60 3.59 -9.30
N ALA A 6 -26.90 3.16 -10.52
CA ALA A 6 -27.01 4.08 -11.66
C ALA A 6 -28.01 5.18 -11.29
N GLY A 7 -27.54 6.45 -11.22
CA GLY A 7 -28.36 7.60 -10.83
C GLY A 7 -28.19 8.06 -9.38
N SER A 8 -27.20 7.57 -8.60
CA SER A 8 -26.94 8.16 -7.30
C SER A 8 -26.52 9.63 -7.45
N ALA A 9 -27.04 10.48 -6.56
CA ALA A 9 -26.69 11.90 -6.51
C ALA A 9 -25.27 12.16 -5.97
N ASP A 10 -24.64 11.10 -5.43
CA ASP A 10 -23.31 11.20 -4.84
C ASP A 10 -22.25 11.22 -5.94
N ARG A 11 -21.70 12.40 -6.15
CA ARG A 11 -20.63 12.67 -7.12
C ARG A 11 -19.53 13.46 -6.45
N ASN A 12 -18.35 13.41 -7.05
CA ASN A 12 -17.16 14.08 -6.53
C ASN A 12 -16.89 13.72 -5.07
N LEU A 13 -16.97 12.42 -4.74
CA LEU A 13 -16.69 11.91 -3.41
C LEU A 13 -15.18 11.92 -3.14
N PRO A 14 -14.76 12.03 -1.88
CA PRO A 14 -13.38 11.74 -1.51
C PRO A 14 -13.11 10.24 -1.73
N LEU A 15 -11.97 9.94 -2.33
CA LEU A 15 -11.56 8.57 -2.67
C LEU A 15 -10.55 8.05 -1.65
N VAL A 16 -10.74 6.80 -1.26
CA VAL A 16 -9.68 5.95 -0.70
C VAL A 16 -9.33 4.88 -1.72
N MET A 17 -8.15 4.98 -2.32
CA MET A 17 -7.54 3.92 -3.12
C MET A 17 -7.00 2.86 -2.16
N MET A 18 -7.48 1.62 -2.27
CA MET A 18 -7.16 0.56 -1.32
C MET A 18 -6.61 -0.68 -2.04
N PRO A 19 -5.30 -0.66 -2.45
CA PRO A 19 -4.67 -1.83 -3.05
C PRO A 19 -4.48 -2.96 -2.02
N HIS A 20 -4.77 -4.20 -2.44
CA HIS A 20 -4.56 -5.39 -1.61
C HIS A 20 -3.08 -5.72 -1.42
N GLY A 21 -2.78 -6.55 -0.43
CA GLY A 21 -1.47 -7.15 -0.20
C GLY A 21 -1.11 -8.23 -1.21
N GLY A 22 0.02 -8.86 -1.04
CA GLY A 22 0.47 -9.96 -1.91
C GLY A 22 1.85 -9.70 -2.53
N PRO A 23 2.03 -9.21 -3.78
CA PRO A 23 1.02 -8.75 -4.74
C PRO A 23 0.20 -9.83 -5.43
N ALA A 24 0.68 -11.09 -5.55
CA ALA A 24 -0.07 -12.21 -6.11
C ALA A 24 -1.16 -12.65 -5.12
N SER A 25 -2.19 -11.84 -5.03
CA SER A 25 -3.39 -12.03 -4.21
C SER A 25 -4.57 -11.33 -4.90
N ARG A 26 -5.69 -11.17 -4.22
CA ARG A 26 -6.85 -10.43 -4.73
C ARG A 26 -7.80 -10.01 -3.62
N ASP A 27 -8.59 -9.00 -3.89
CA ASP A 27 -9.79 -8.71 -3.12
C ASP A 27 -10.94 -9.64 -3.53
N HIS A 28 -11.81 -9.97 -2.58
CA HIS A 28 -12.96 -10.82 -2.78
C HIS A 28 -14.25 -10.04 -2.63
N ALA A 29 -15.27 -10.43 -3.39
CA ALA A 29 -16.62 -9.88 -3.26
C ALA A 29 -17.27 -10.39 -1.95
N GLY A 30 -16.96 -9.75 -0.84
CA GLY A 30 -17.44 -10.10 0.48
C GLY A 30 -17.51 -8.89 1.40
N PHE A 31 -17.73 -9.14 2.69
CA PHE A 31 -17.65 -8.10 3.70
C PHE A 31 -16.17 -7.84 4.06
N ASP A 32 -15.66 -6.75 3.58
CA ASP A 32 -14.37 -6.21 3.98
C ASP A 32 -14.60 -5.16 5.07
N TRP A 33 -14.24 -5.50 6.31
CA TRP A 33 -14.47 -4.65 7.48
C TRP A 33 -13.70 -3.33 7.40
N TRP A 34 -12.54 -3.31 6.74
CA TRP A 34 -11.72 -2.12 6.59
C TRP A 34 -12.33 -1.17 5.56
N ALA A 35 -12.63 -1.66 4.36
CA ALA A 35 -13.31 -0.90 3.32
C ALA A 35 -14.68 -0.37 3.80
N GLN A 36 -15.45 -1.20 4.53
CA GLN A 36 -16.75 -0.80 5.06
C GLN A 36 -16.63 0.30 6.14
N ALA A 37 -15.61 0.25 6.99
CA ALA A 37 -15.39 1.29 7.99
C ALA A 37 -15.15 2.66 7.33
N MET A 38 -14.26 2.72 6.32
CA MET A 38 -14.01 3.95 5.57
C MET A 38 -15.22 4.41 4.76
N ALA A 39 -15.92 3.49 4.09
CA ALA A 39 -17.13 3.82 3.34
C ALA A 39 -18.25 4.36 4.24
N SER A 40 -18.35 3.89 5.49
CA SER A 40 -19.33 4.41 6.46
C SER A 40 -19.09 5.87 6.86
N ARG A 41 -17.89 6.38 6.62
CA ARG A 41 -17.51 7.77 6.85
C ARG A 41 -17.73 8.70 5.65
N GLY A 42 -18.22 8.16 4.54
CA GLY A 42 -18.55 8.93 3.33
C GLY A 42 -17.46 8.91 2.26
N TYR A 43 -16.47 8.06 2.38
CA TYR A 43 -15.48 7.82 1.32
C TYR A 43 -16.02 6.86 0.27
N LEU A 44 -15.70 7.11 -1.01
CA LEU A 44 -15.69 6.05 -1.98
C LEU A 44 -14.42 5.23 -1.77
N VAL A 45 -14.54 3.93 -1.53
CA VAL A 45 -13.40 3.03 -1.38
C VAL A 45 -13.27 2.20 -2.65
N PHE A 46 -12.13 2.27 -3.30
CA PHE A 46 -11.86 1.52 -4.53
C PHE A 46 -10.76 0.48 -4.29
N GLN A 47 -11.10 -0.78 -4.47
CA GLN A 47 -10.21 -1.94 -4.33
C GLN A 47 -9.87 -2.47 -5.73
N PRO A 48 -8.73 -2.05 -6.31
CA PRO A 48 -8.33 -2.43 -7.65
C PRO A 48 -7.73 -3.84 -7.71
N GLN A 49 -8.02 -4.55 -8.80
CA GLN A 49 -7.27 -5.74 -9.19
C GLN A 49 -6.25 -5.30 -10.24
N PHE A 50 -5.10 -4.82 -9.75
CA PHE A 50 -4.00 -4.33 -10.59
C PHE A 50 -3.23 -5.49 -11.21
N ARG A 51 -2.38 -5.23 -12.22
CA ARG A 51 -1.49 -6.27 -12.78
C ARG A 51 -0.65 -6.91 -11.68
N GLY A 52 -0.49 -8.22 -11.73
CA GLY A 52 0.11 -9.01 -10.66
C GLY A 52 -0.92 -9.64 -9.71
N SER A 53 -2.20 -9.22 -9.76
CA SER A 53 -3.28 -9.87 -9.00
C SER A 53 -3.56 -11.27 -9.54
N GLU A 54 -3.91 -12.20 -8.63
CA GLU A 54 -4.28 -13.58 -8.99
C GLU A 54 -5.80 -13.77 -9.13
N GLY A 55 -6.19 -14.91 -9.73
CA GLY A 55 -7.59 -15.31 -9.85
C GLY A 55 -8.35 -14.67 -11.01
N PHE A 56 -7.69 -13.84 -11.82
CA PHE A 56 -8.22 -13.22 -13.04
C PHE A 56 -7.50 -13.71 -14.31
N GLY A 57 -6.82 -14.83 -14.22
CA GLY A 57 -6.04 -15.43 -15.31
C GLY A 57 -4.56 -15.18 -15.18
N GLN A 58 -3.80 -16.06 -15.86
CA GLN A 58 -2.33 -16.06 -15.83
C GLN A 58 -1.75 -14.78 -16.46
N GLU A 59 -2.42 -14.25 -17.47
CA GLU A 59 -2.00 -13.05 -18.19
C GLU A 59 -1.93 -11.82 -17.24
N LEU A 60 -2.96 -11.62 -16.39
CA LEU A 60 -2.94 -10.51 -15.44
C LEU A 60 -1.86 -10.70 -14.37
N LEU A 61 -1.68 -11.92 -13.87
CA LEU A 61 -0.64 -12.22 -12.88
C LEU A 61 0.75 -11.94 -13.46
N GLU A 62 1.07 -12.48 -14.64
CA GLU A 62 2.39 -12.34 -15.26
C GLU A 62 2.67 -10.91 -15.73
N ALA A 63 1.64 -10.13 -16.06
CA ALA A 63 1.78 -8.71 -16.37
C ALA A 63 2.35 -7.88 -15.19
N GLY A 64 2.32 -8.43 -13.97
CA GLY A 64 2.94 -7.82 -12.79
C GLY A 64 4.44 -8.10 -12.65
N TYR A 65 4.98 -9.11 -13.37
CA TYR A 65 6.39 -9.46 -13.25
C TYR A 65 7.27 -8.34 -13.83
N GLY A 66 8.25 -7.89 -13.04
CA GLY A 66 9.12 -6.78 -13.37
C GLY A 66 8.46 -5.39 -13.23
N GLU A 67 7.24 -5.32 -12.74
CA GLU A 67 6.47 -4.08 -12.69
C GLU A 67 6.20 -3.56 -11.27
N TYR A 68 6.81 -4.16 -10.26
CA TYR A 68 6.73 -3.72 -8.86
C TYR A 68 7.24 -2.28 -8.71
N GLY A 69 6.42 -1.38 -8.17
CA GLY A 69 6.71 0.06 -8.08
C GLY A 69 6.71 0.80 -9.42
N ARG A 70 6.37 0.14 -10.52
CA ARG A 70 6.28 0.68 -11.89
C ARG A 70 4.83 0.66 -12.38
N LYS A 71 4.50 -0.15 -13.40
CA LYS A 71 3.13 -0.21 -13.93
C LYS A 71 2.11 -0.76 -12.93
N MET A 72 2.51 -1.59 -11.96
CA MET A 72 1.63 -1.97 -10.87
C MET A 72 1.19 -0.74 -10.06
N GLN A 73 2.05 0.27 -9.94
CA GLN A 73 1.72 1.55 -9.29
C GLN A 73 0.89 2.46 -10.20
N THR A 74 1.21 2.53 -11.50
CA THR A 74 0.44 3.38 -12.43
C THR A 74 -0.96 2.84 -12.70
N ASP A 75 -1.21 1.53 -12.56
CA ASP A 75 -2.58 0.98 -12.62
C ASP A 75 -3.49 1.60 -11.54
N LEU A 76 -2.92 1.95 -10.38
CA LEU A 76 -3.67 2.61 -9.30
C LEU A 76 -3.99 4.06 -9.65
N SER A 77 -3.02 4.81 -10.15
CA SER A 77 -3.22 6.21 -10.56
C SER A 77 -4.11 6.34 -11.79
N ASP A 78 -4.01 5.42 -12.75
CA ASP A 78 -4.91 5.37 -13.92
C ASP A 78 -6.36 5.15 -13.48
N ALA A 79 -6.58 4.32 -12.44
CA ALA A 79 -7.91 4.14 -11.87
C ALA A 79 -8.44 5.41 -11.19
N VAL A 80 -7.58 6.20 -10.52
CA VAL A 80 -7.96 7.52 -9.97
C VAL A 80 -8.45 8.44 -11.09
N GLU A 81 -7.67 8.56 -12.17
CA GLU A 81 -8.02 9.41 -13.31
C GLU A 81 -9.33 8.96 -14.00
N TYR A 82 -9.52 7.64 -14.14
CA TYR A 82 -10.77 7.09 -14.69
C TYR A 82 -11.98 7.45 -13.81
N LEU A 83 -11.90 7.27 -12.49
CA LEU A 83 -12.99 7.56 -11.57
C LEU A 83 -13.30 9.06 -11.52
N ALA A 84 -12.29 9.90 -11.55
CA ALA A 84 -12.43 11.35 -11.59
C ALA A 84 -13.06 11.81 -12.92
N GLY A 85 -12.58 11.28 -14.06
CA GLY A 85 -13.15 11.55 -15.38
C GLY A 85 -14.62 11.12 -15.51
N ALA A 86 -15.03 10.08 -14.78
CA ALA A 86 -16.43 9.66 -14.67
C ALA A 86 -17.27 10.53 -13.72
N GLY A 87 -16.66 11.48 -13.02
CA GLY A 87 -17.32 12.38 -12.05
C GLY A 87 -17.77 11.67 -10.78
N LEU A 88 -17.19 10.52 -10.46
CA LEU A 88 -17.50 9.74 -9.26
C LEU A 88 -16.73 10.27 -8.04
N VAL A 89 -15.48 10.67 -8.26
CA VAL A 89 -14.58 11.15 -7.21
C VAL A 89 -14.04 12.54 -7.54
N ASP A 90 -13.62 13.23 -6.50
CA ASP A 90 -12.88 14.48 -6.59
C ASP A 90 -11.38 14.13 -6.69
N ARG A 91 -10.73 14.51 -7.81
CA ARG A 91 -9.32 14.25 -8.09
C ARG A 91 -8.37 14.82 -7.03
N GLU A 92 -8.76 15.93 -6.43
CA GLU A 92 -7.96 16.60 -5.39
C GLU A 92 -8.18 16.01 -3.99
N ARG A 93 -9.04 14.99 -3.87
CA ARG A 93 -9.46 14.40 -2.59
C ARG A 93 -9.27 12.89 -2.59
N VAL A 94 -8.02 12.47 -2.83
CA VAL A 94 -7.64 11.05 -2.95
C VAL A 94 -6.57 10.71 -1.93
N CYS A 95 -6.82 9.72 -1.08
CA CYS A 95 -5.79 9.09 -0.25
C CYS A 95 -5.61 7.63 -0.63
N ILE A 96 -4.44 7.07 -0.31
CA ILE A 96 -4.13 5.66 -0.52
C ILE A 96 -3.94 4.96 0.82
N VAL A 97 -4.55 3.78 0.99
CA VAL A 97 -4.53 2.99 2.22
C VAL A 97 -4.28 1.54 1.87
N GLY A 98 -3.27 0.91 2.46
CA GLY A 98 -3.02 -0.50 2.17
C GLY A 98 -2.14 -1.19 3.19
N ALA A 99 -2.11 -2.52 3.14
CA ALA A 99 -1.29 -3.35 4.00
C ALA A 99 -0.30 -4.20 3.22
N SER A 100 0.85 -4.52 3.81
CA SER A 100 1.87 -5.39 3.21
C SER A 100 2.35 -4.81 1.86
N TYR A 101 2.18 -5.54 0.73
CA TYR A 101 2.39 -4.96 -0.60
C TYR A 101 1.52 -3.71 -0.81
N GLY A 102 0.26 -3.70 -0.39
CA GLY A 102 -0.60 -2.51 -0.45
C GLY A 102 -0.04 -1.34 0.38
N GLY A 103 0.62 -1.63 1.50
CA GLY A 103 1.37 -0.65 2.29
C GLY A 103 2.58 -0.09 1.56
N TYR A 104 3.35 -0.95 0.87
CA TYR A 104 4.38 -0.50 -0.07
C TYR A 104 3.80 0.41 -1.14
N ALA A 105 2.69 0.01 -1.78
CA ALA A 105 2.03 0.80 -2.82
C ALA A 105 1.56 2.16 -2.29
N ALA A 106 1.10 2.23 -1.03
CA ALA A 106 0.75 3.49 -0.38
C ALA A 106 1.97 4.41 -0.23
N LEU A 107 3.10 3.88 0.23
CA LEU A 107 4.35 4.64 0.33
C LEU A 107 4.89 5.04 -1.04
N ALA A 108 4.89 4.11 -2.00
CA ALA A 108 5.36 4.37 -3.36
C ALA A 108 4.51 5.44 -4.07
N GLY A 109 3.21 5.50 -3.76
CA GLY A 109 2.29 6.49 -4.31
C GLY A 109 2.61 7.93 -3.95
N VAL A 110 3.38 8.14 -2.88
CA VAL A 110 3.76 9.48 -2.39
C VAL A 110 5.29 9.70 -2.37
N THR A 111 6.08 8.75 -2.92
CA THR A 111 7.54 8.86 -2.97
C THR A 111 8.10 8.52 -4.36
N VAL A 112 7.78 7.34 -4.89
CA VAL A 112 8.18 6.89 -6.24
C VAL A 112 7.35 7.64 -7.28
N GLN A 113 6.03 7.68 -7.11
CA GLN A 113 5.13 8.63 -7.77
C GLN A 113 4.98 9.89 -6.93
N GLN A 114 4.40 10.93 -7.52
CA GLN A 114 4.09 12.22 -6.86
C GLN A 114 2.80 12.80 -7.44
N ASP A 115 2.19 13.76 -6.75
CA ASP A 115 1.04 14.56 -7.20
C ASP A 115 -0.24 13.75 -7.46
N ILE A 116 -0.37 12.58 -6.84
CA ILE A 116 -1.57 11.72 -6.98
C ILE A 116 -2.40 11.72 -5.69
N TYR A 117 -1.75 11.57 -4.55
CA TYR A 117 -2.43 11.32 -3.28
C TYR A 117 -2.22 12.45 -2.29
N ARG A 118 -3.30 12.80 -1.60
CA ARG A 118 -3.32 13.80 -0.56
C ARG A 118 -2.81 13.28 0.79
N CYS A 119 -2.89 11.98 1.01
CA CYS A 119 -2.32 11.30 2.16
C CYS A 119 -2.12 9.80 1.89
N ALA A 120 -1.26 9.16 2.68
CA ALA A 120 -0.99 7.73 2.60
C ALA A 120 -1.05 7.07 3.98
N VAL A 121 -1.73 5.92 4.07
CA VAL A 121 -1.74 5.06 5.25
C VAL A 121 -1.13 3.71 4.86
N ALA A 122 -0.03 3.36 5.48
CA ALA A 122 0.72 2.15 5.20
C ALA A 122 0.76 1.24 6.45
N VAL A 123 0.10 0.09 6.36
CA VAL A 123 0.05 -0.90 7.44
C VAL A 123 1.01 -2.02 7.11
N ALA A 124 1.92 -2.33 8.02
CA ALA A 124 2.96 -3.36 7.87
C ALA A 124 3.65 -3.31 6.49
N PRO A 125 4.12 -2.12 6.02
CA PRO A 125 4.64 -1.94 4.68
C PRO A 125 6.06 -2.45 4.51
N VAL A 126 6.42 -2.92 3.32
CA VAL A 126 7.81 -2.94 2.87
C VAL A 126 8.20 -1.52 2.45
N SER A 127 9.32 -1.01 2.94
CA SER A 127 9.80 0.36 2.63
C SER A 127 11.19 0.42 2.00
N ASP A 128 12.07 -0.54 2.33
CA ASP A 128 13.41 -0.69 1.75
C ASP A 128 13.57 -2.09 1.13
N LEU A 129 13.43 -2.18 -0.18
CA LEU A 129 13.54 -3.43 -0.94
C LEU A 129 14.95 -4.02 -0.90
N VAL A 130 15.99 -3.19 -0.77
CA VAL A 130 17.37 -3.66 -0.65
C VAL A 130 17.56 -4.39 0.68
N ALA A 131 17.06 -3.82 1.76
CA ALA A 131 17.15 -4.42 3.09
C ALA A 131 16.30 -5.70 3.17
N ASP A 132 15.12 -5.71 2.54
CA ASP A 132 14.19 -6.83 2.55
C ASP A 132 14.76 -8.05 1.80
N LEU A 133 15.24 -7.87 0.57
CA LEU A 133 15.87 -8.96 -0.19
C LEU A 133 17.17 -9.45 0.48
N ALA A 134 17.94 -8.56 1.10
CA ALA A 134 19.14 -8.95 1.86
C ALA A 134 18.78 -9.81 3.07
N ARG A 135 17.65 -9.53 3.74
CA ARG A 135 17.13 -10.37 4.83
C ARG A 135 16.70 -11.72 4.29
N ASP A 136 15.85 -11.77 3.27
CA ASP A 136 15.33 -12.98 2.66
C ASP A 136 16.48 -13.95 2.24
N ARG A 137 17.55 -13.37 1.71
CA ARG A 137 18.74 -14.14 1.36
C ARG A 137 19.48 -14.72 2.58
N ARG A 138 19.58 -13.96 3.67
CA ARG A 138 20.25 -14.43 4.90
C ARG A 138 19.45 -15.57 5.57
N GLU A 139 18.14 -15.46 5.60
CA GLU A 139 17.24 -16.40 6.27
C GLU A 139 16.96 -17.63 5.42
N GLY A 140 16.71 -17.46 4.12
CA GLY A 140 16.34 -18.52 3.18
C GLY A 140 17.52 -19.25 2.52
N GLY A 141 18.75 -18.82 2.74
CA GLY A 141 19.95 -19.42 2.20
C GLY A 141 20.24 -19.04 0.74
N ARG A 142 20.97 -19.94 0.02
CA ARG A 142 21.47 -19.64 -1.33
C ARG A 142 20.34 -19.42 -2.34
N ASP A 143 20.49 -18.43 -3.20
CA ASP A 143 19.52 -17.91 -4.16
C ASP A 143 18.80 -18.97 -4.98
N ARG A 144 19.53 -20.02 -5.48
CA ARG A 144 18.93 -21.08 -6.31
C ARG A 144 17.91 -21.96 -5.60
N TYR A 145 17.92 -22.00 -4.27
CA TYR A 145 17.01 -22.82 -3.45
C TYR A 145 16.03 -21.96 -2.63
N ASN A 146 16.25 -20.67 -2.57
CA ASN A 146 15.36 -19.74 -1.88
C ASN A 146 14.19 -19.37 -2.78
N THR A 147 13.05 -20.01 -2.56
CA THR A 147 11.84 -19.79 -3.37
C THR A 147 11.22 -18.42 -3.13
N SER A 148 11.30 -17.90 -1.90
CA SER A 148 10.83 -16.56 -1.54
C SER A 148 11.62 -15.49 -2.28
N LEU A 149 12.96 -15.52 -2.18
CA LEU A 149 13.83 -14.57 -2.87
C LEU A 149 13.56 -14.56 -4.38
N ARG A 150 13.43 -15.74 -5.02
CA ARG A 150 13.15 -15.82 -6.46
C ARG A 150 11.76 -15.28 -6.83
N TYR A 151 10.78 -15.45 -5.95
CA TYR A 151 9.46 -14.88 -6.13
C TYR A 151 9.52 -13.35 -6.15
N TRP A 152 10.17 -12.76 -5.17
CA TRP A 152 10.33 -11.30 -5.09
C TRP A 152 11.17 -10.74 -6.23
N MET A 153 12.30 -11.37 -6.56
CA MET A 153 13.14 -10.95 -7.69
C MET A 153 12.37 -10.95 -9.00
N ARG A 154 11.46 -11.93 -9.22
CA ARG A 154 10.59 -11.96 -10.40
C ARG A 154 9.65 -10.77 -10.47
N PHE A 155 8.97 -10.43 -9.37
CA PHE A 155 8.09 -9.25 -9.32
C PHE A 155 8.86 -7.94 -9.47
N LEU A 156 10.04 -7.86 -8.90
CA LEU A 156 10.93 -6.69 -8.99
C LEU A 156 11.62 -6.56 -10.36
N GLY A 157 11.68 -7.67 -11.12
CA GLY A 157 12.34 -7.70 -12.43
C GLY A 157 13.86 -7.59 -12.34
N VAL A 158 14.46 -8.23 -11.33
CA VAL A 158 15.90 -8.23 -11.10
C VAL A 158 16.45 -9.65 -11.07
N ASP A 159 17.68 -9.81 -11.56
CA ASP A 159 18.41 -11.09 -11.53
C ASP A 159 19.40 -11.17 -10.35
N ASP A 160 19.66 -10.05 -9.70
CA ASP A 160 20.53 -9.93 -8.51
C ASP A 160 19.81 -9.18 -7.39
N HIS A 161 19.84 -9.73 -6.17
CA HIS A 161 19.29 -9.12 -4.98
C HIS A 161 19.99 -7.80 -4.57
N ASN A 162 21.14 -7.48 -5.17
CA ASN A 162 21.87 -6.22 -5.00
C ASN A 162 21.70 -5.27 -6.21
N ASP A 163 20.73 -5.52 -7.09
CA ASP A 163 20.52 -4.66 -8.26
C ASP A 163 20.26 -3.21 -7.79
N PRO A 164 21.01 -2.21 -8.30
CA PRO A 164 20.87 -0.82 -7.87
C PRO A 164 19.48 -0.22 -8.16
N ILE A 165 18.72 -0.81 -9.07
CA ILE A 165 17.34 -0.39 -9.35
C ILE A 165 16.43 -0.47 -8.10
N LEU A 166 16.71 -1.42 -7.20
CA LEU A 166 15.95 -1.60 -5.96
C LEU A 166 15.92 -0.34 -5.10
N ALA A 167 17.04 0.39 -5.07
CA ALA A 167 17.11 1.64 -4.33
C ALA A 167 16.17 2.71 -4.90
N THR A 168 15.94 2.72 -6.21
CA THR A 168 15.05 3.67 -6.89
C THR A 168 13.57 3.30 -6.75
N LEU A 169 13.27 2.12 -6.25
CA LEU A 169 11.93 1.62 -5.98
C LEU A 169 11.65 1.49 -4.48
N SER A 170 12.59 1.87 -3.62
CA SER A 170 12.51 1.77 -2.16
C SER A 170 12.00 3.10 -1.56
N PRO A 171 10.75 3.18 -1.06
CA PRO A 171 10.21 4.41 -0.47
C PRO A 171 11.09 5.04 0.61
N ALA A 172 11.68 4.24 1.51
CA ALA A 172 12.55 4.76 2.56
C ALA A 172 13.82 5.45 2.02
N ARG A 173 14.30 5.07 0.82
CA ARG A 173 15.44 5.71 0.14
C ARG A 173 15.07 6.95 -0.66
N LEU A 174 13.78 7.18 -0.84
CA LEU A 174 13.17 8.30 -1.57
C LEU A 174 12.31 9.17 -0.65
N ALA A 175 12.51 9.07 0.67
CA ALA A 175 11.68 9.75 1.66
C ALA A 175 11.69 11.29 1.52
N ASP A 176 12.78 11.86 1.02
CA ASP A 176 12.91 13.29 0.70
C ASP A 176 11.93 13.76 -0.39
N ARG A 177 11.48 12.83 -1.24
CA ARG A 177 10.50 13.08 -2.30
C ARG A 177 9.06 12.99 -1.82
N ALA A 178 8.80 12.53 -0.59
CA ALA A 178 7.43 12.42 -0.10
C ALA A 178 6.68 13.75 -0.21
N ASP A 179 5.53 13.72 -0.87
CA ASP A 179 4.73 14.90 -1.23
C ASP A 179 3.40 14.99 -0.45
N ALA A 180 3.14 14.03 0.44
CA ALA A 180 1.93 13.98 1.27
C ALA A 180 2.22 13.44 2.67
N PRO A 181 1.40 13.76 3.69
CA PRO A 181 1.46 13.16 5.02
C PRO A 181 1.31 11.64 5.00
N ILE A 182 2.06 10.95 5.87
CA ILE A 182 2.12 9.50 5.94
C ILE A 182 1.79 9.00 7.34
N LEU A 183 0.85 8.06 7.44
CA LEU A 183 0.61 7.27 8.64
C LEU A 183 1.20 5.87 8.44
N LEU A 184 2.12 5.49 9.33
CA LEU A 184 2.66 4.14 9.43
C LEU A 184 2.00 3.41 10.59
N ILE A 185 1.52 2.20 10.39
CA ILE A 185 0.97 1.34 11.44
C ILE A 185 1.62 -0.03 11.32
N HIS A 186 2.22 -0.56 12.40
CA HIS A 186 2.91 -1.84 12.33
C HIS A 186 2.82 -2.64 13.63
N GLY A 187 2.59 -3.94 13.51
CA GLY A 187 2.62 -4.90 14.62
C GLY A 187 4.05 -5.26 15.00
N ARG A 188 4.38 -5.21 16.30
CA ARG A 188 5.75 -5.54 16.75
C ARG A 188 6.11 -7.02 16.62
N ALA A 189 5.13 -7.88 16.59
CA ALA A 189 5.30 -9.33 16.43
C ALA A 189 5.12 -9.79 14.97
N ASP A 190 5.21 -8.87 14.01
CA ASP A 190 5.14 -9.19 12.59
C ASP A 190 6.36 -10.01 12.15
N THR A 191 6.10 -11.25 11.71
CA THR A 191 7.13 -12.19 11.23
C THR A 191 7.17 -12.30 9.70
N VAL A 192 6.28 -11.60 9.00
CA VAL A 192 6.22 -11.58 7.52
C VAL A 192 6.99 -10.38 7.00
N VAL A 193 6.57 -9.17 7.37
CA VAL A 193 7.31 -7.94 7.10
C VAL A 193 7.90 -7.45 8.42
N PRO A 194 9.24 -7.38 8.56
CA PRO A 194 9.85 -6.94 9.81
C PRO A 194 9.42 -5.53 10.21
N TYR A 195 9.19 -5.32 11.50
CA TYR A 195 8.85 -4.01 12.06
C TYR A 195 9.85 -2.92 11.68
N GLU A 196 11.13 -3.28 11.52
CA GLU A 196 12.22 -2.42 11.08
C GLU A 196 11.94 -1.75 9.73
N GLN A 197 11.11 -2.32 8.89
CA GLN A 197 10.72 -1.68 7.62
C GLN A 197 9.97 -0.36 7.87
N SER A 198 9.10 -0.31 8.88
CA SER A 198 8.45 0.94 9.27
C SER A 198 9.41 1.89 9.99
N GLU A 199 10.32 1.38 10.81
CA GLU A 199 11.35 2.20 11.45
C GLU A 199 12.26 2.88 10.42
N PHE A 200 12.70 2.17 9.37
CA PHE A 200 13.48 2.75 8.27
C PHE A 200 12.75 3.91 7.60
N MET A 201 11.43 3.73 7.34
CA MET A 201 10.63 4.76 6.70
C MET A 201 10.42 5.97 7.62
N GLU A 202 10.07 5.75 8.88
CA GLU A 202 9.87 6.82 9.87
C GLU A 202 11.12 7.66 10.05
N GLU A 203 12.28 7.01 10.26
CA GLU A 203 13.55 7.70 10.39
C GLU A 203 13.93 8.50 9.14
N ALA A 204 13.71 7.94 7.95
CA ALA A 204 14.03 8.59 6.69
C ALA A 204 13.13 9.81 6.46
N LEU A 205 11.83 9.71 6.69
CA LEU A 205 10.88 10.82 6.60
C LEU A 205 11.19 11.91 7.62
N SER A 206 11.45 11.54 8.88
CA SER A 206 11.81 12.49 9.94
C SER A 206 13.09 13.25 9.62
N ARG A 207 14.12 12.58 9.11
CA ARG A 207 15.37 13.23 8.64
C ARG A 207 15.15 14.18 7.47
N ALA A 208 14.19 13.85 6.60
CA ALA A 208 13.80 14.68 5.45
C ALA A 208 12.85 15.83 5.84
N GLY A 209 12.44 15.93 7.11
CA GLY A 209 11.49 16.96 7.58
C GLY A 209 10.07 16.76 7.03
N LYS A 210 9.69 15.53 6.69
CA LYS A 210 8.37 15.18 6.17
C LYS A 210 7.42 14.81 7.29
N GLU A 211 6.14 15.08 7.07
CA GLU A 211 5.09 14.74 8.04
C GLU A 211 4.86 13.24 8.08
N VAL A 212 5.13 12.63 9.23
CA VAL A 212 4.95 11.21 9.47
C VAL A 212 4.41 10.98 10.88
N LYS A 213 3.46 10.05 10.99
CA LYS A 213 2.96 9.51 12.26
C LYS A 213 3.19 8.00 12.27
N MET A 214 3.81 7.49 13.33
CA MET A 214 4.02 6.06 13.54
C MET A 214 3.12 5.55 14.68
N VAL A 215 2.38 4.47 14.42
CA VAL A 215 1.55 3.76 15.40
C VAL A 215 2.04 2.33 15.52
N THR A 216 2.63 2.03 16.67
CA THR A 216 3.04 0.68 17.02
C THR A 216 1.87 -0.10 17.65
N LEU A 217 1.63 -1.30 17.15
CA LEU A 217 0.67 -2.24 17.72
C LEU A 217 1.44 -3.33 18.49
N ASP A 218 1.52 -3.18 19.82
CA ASP A 218 2.27 -4.11 20.65
C ASP A 218 1.63 -5.51 20.64
N GLY A 219 2.46 -6.53 20.41
CA GLY A 219 2.04 -7.92 20.34
C GLY A 219 1.25 -8.31 19.08
N GLU A 220 0.98 -7.38 18.17
CA GLU A 220 0.24 -7.65 16.94
C GLU A 220 1.12 -8.28 15.86
N ASP A 221 0.54 -9.20 15.09
CA ASP A 221 1.16 -9.88 13.96
C ASP A 221 0.83 -9.19 12.60
N HIS A 222 1.26 -9.83 11.49
CA HIS A 222 1.04 -9.32 10.14
C HIS A 222 -0.44 -9.28 9.73
N TYR A 223 -1.27 -10.12 10.30
CA TYR A 223 -2.65 -10.34 9.87
C TYR A 223 -3.67 -9.58 10.70
N LEU A 224 -3.21 -8.75 11.63
CA LEU A 224 -4.08 -8.03 12.57
C LEU A 224 -5.02 -9.00 13.31
N SER A 225 -4.43 -10.02 13.90
CA SER A 225 -5.16 -11.14 14.50
C SER A 225 -5.95 -10.76 15.77
N PHE A 226 -5.53 -9.71 16.48
CA PHE A 226 -6.13 -9.32 17.74
C PHE A 226 -7.19 -8.21 17.57
N PRO A 227 -8.41 -8.38 18.12
CA PRO A 227 -9.49 -7.42 17.93
C PRO A 227 -9.19 -6.00 18.45
N ALA A 228 -8.46 -5.88 19.56
CA ALA A 228 -8.17 -4.57 20.15
C ALA A 228 -7.21 -3.73 19.29
N THR A 229 -6.15 -4.33 18.80
CA THR A 229 -5.17 -3.70 17.92
C THR A 229 -5.75 -3.43 16.53
N ARG A 230 -6.62 -4.33 16.04
CA ARG A 230 -7.40 -4.12 14.81
C ARG A 230 -8.31 -2.89 14.93
N LEU A 231 -9.01 -2.75 16.04
CA LEU A 231 -9.84 -1.57 16.30
C LEU A 231 -8.98 -0.29 16.35
N ARG A 232 -7.87 -0.32 17.09
CA ARG A 232 -6.94 0.80 17.15
C ARG A 232 -6.41 1.19 15.76
N MET A 233 -6.04 0.23 14.93
CA MET A 233 -5.61 0.49 13.56
C MET A 233 -6.69 1.20 12.75
N LEU A 234 -7.97 0.77 12.85
CA LEU A 234 -9.10 1.43 12.20
C LEU A 234 -9.31 2.86 12.69
N GLU A 235 -9.29 3.07 14.01
CA GLU A 235 -9.49 4.39 14.61
C GLU A 235 -8.40 5.37 14.16
N GLU A 236 -7.14 4.94 14.19
CA GLU A 236 -6.00 5.75 13.73
C GLU A 236 -6.07 6.05 12.22
N THR A 237 -6.46 5.06 11.41
CA THR A 237 -6.65 5.24 9.96
C THR A 237 -7.76 6.24 9.66
N ILE A 238 -8.92 6.10 10.30
CA ILE A 238 -10.06 6.99 10.07
C ILE A 238 -9.73 8.41 10.54
N ALA A 239 -9.15 8.57 11.74
CA ALA A 239 -8.78 9.89 12.23
C ALA A 239 -7.80 10.60 11.29
N PHE A 240 -6.81 9.89 10.77
CA PHE A 240 -5.84 10.44 9.83
C PHE A 240 -6.48 10.81 8.48
N LEU A 241 -7.38 9.98 7.96
CA LEU A 241 -8.12 10.29 6.74
C LEU A 241 -9.04 11.52 6.93
N GLU A 242 -9.73 11.63 8.05
CA GLU A 242 -10.61 12.76 8.36
C GLU A 242 -9.82 14.07 8.53
N GLU A 243 -8.59 14.01 9.02
CA GLU A 243 -7.69 15.17 9.15
C GLU A 243 -7.19 15.67 7.79
N HIS A 244 -6.70 14.75 6.94
CA HIS A 244 -6.02 15.13 5.68
C HIS A 244 -6.91 15.10 4.44
N ASN A 245 -8.04 14.39 4.48
CA ASN A 245 -9.02 14.28 3.40
C ASN A 245 -10.44 14.20 3.94
N PRO A 246 -10.94 15.24 4.64
CA PRO A 246 -12.21 15.17 5.35
C PRO A 246 -13.37 14.78 4.44
N PRO A 247 -14.27 13.87 4.86
CA PRO A 247 -15.51 13.61 4.15
C PRO A 247 -16.41 14.86 4.17
N ARG A 248 -17.39 14.90 3.26
CA ARG A 248 -18.34 16.04 3.22
C ARG A 248 -19.31 15.95 4.38
#